data_bb93024861e37574d6bcb49f29da38a6
#
_entry.id   bb93024861e37574d6bcb49f29da38a6
#
_cell.length_a   1.000
_cell.length_b   1.000
_cell.length_c   1.000
_cell.angle_alpha   90.00
_cell.angle_beta   90.00
_cell.angle_gamma   90.00
#
_symmetry.space_group_name_H-M   'P 1'
#
loop_
_entity.id
_entity.type
_entity.pdbx_description
1 polymer ?
#
loop_
_entity_poly.entity_id
_entity_poly.type
_entity_poly.pdbx_seq_one_letter_code
_entity_poly.pdbx_strand_id
1 'polypeptide(L)' 'MKLYDSELKIMDVLWRRGDAPAREIASELKQTVGWNVNTTYTLIKRCVAKDAIERREPGFVCHALVAKRPFSRRKPRS' A
#
# COMPACT_ATOMS: atom_id res chain seq x y z
N MET A 1 -13.57 -6.41 -2.87
CA MET A 1 -12.19 -6.69 -2.42
C MET A 1 -12.02 -6.26 -0.98
N LYS A 2 -11.36 -7.10 -0.19
CA LYS A 2 -11.14 -6.77 1.22
C LYS A 2 -9.64 -6.66 1.49
N LEU A 3 -9.26 -5.61 2.20
CA LEU A 3 -7.88 -5.42 2.64
C LEU A 3 -7.81 -5.70 4.13
N TYR A 4 -6.87 -6.56 4.52
CA TYR A 4 -6.63 -6.86 5.92
C TYR A 4 -5.75 -5.78 6.55
N ASP A 5 -5.71 -5.75 7.88
CA ASP A 5 -4.95 -4.71 8.59
C ASP A 5 -3.51 -4.60 8.11
N SER A 6 -2.84 -5.72 7.88
CA SER A 6 -1.45 -5.68 7.43
C SER A 6 -1.36 -5.08 6.02
N GLU A 7 -2.32 -5.40 5.15
CA GLU A 7 -2.34 -4.84 3.81
C GLU A 7 -2.65 -3.34 3.84
N LEU A 8 -3.49 -2.91 4.78
CA LEU A 8 -3.77 -1.50 4.94
C LEU A 8 -2.55 -0.70 5.35
N LYS A 9 -1.61 -1.30 6.08
CA LYS A 9 -0.36 -0.63 6.41
C LYS A 9 0.46 -0.33 5.17
N ILE A 10 0.46 -1.24 4.20
CA ILE A 10 1.11 -1.00 2.91
C ILE A 10 0.42 0.15 2.19
N MET A 11 -0.91 0.09 2.11
CA MET A 11 -1.66 1.13 1.41
C MET A 11 -1.47 2.49 2.07
N ASP A 12 -1.41 2.52 3.40
CA ASP A 12 -1.22 3.78 4.12
C ASP A 12 0.07 4.48 3.71
N VAL A 13 1.15 3.72 3.52
CA VAL A 13 2.40 4.30 3.06
C VAL A 13 2.20 4.98 1.70
N LEU A 14 1.51 4.29 0.79
CA LEU A 14 1.26 4.85 -0.54
C LEU A 14 0.34 6.06 -0.49
N TRP A 15 -0.67 6.03 0.36
CA TRP A 15 -1.59 7.15 0.48
C TRP A 15 -0.91 8.40 1.03
N ARG A 16 0.08 8.22 1.91
CA ARG A 16 0.81 9.35 2.50
C ARG A 16 1.93 9.87 1.60
N ARG A 17 2.65 8.94 0.95
CA ARG A 17 3.85 9.31 0.18
C ARG A 17 3.59 9.47 -1.31
N GLY A 18 2.52 8.84 -1.80
CA GLY A 18 2.33 8.69 -3.23
C GLY A 18 3.09 7.46 -3.74
N ASP A 19 3.30 7.37 -5.03
CA ASP A 19 3.97 6.23 -5.63
C ASP A 19 5.37 6.05 -5.05
N ALA A 20 5.72 4.81 -4.75
CA ALA A 20 7.02 4.51 -4.15
C ALA A 20 7.48 3.13 -4.56
N PRO A 21 8.81 2.93 -4.71
CA PRO A 21 9.34 1.59 -4.98
C PRO A 21 9.08 0.67 -3.79
N ALA A 22 8.88 -0.62 -4.08
CA ALA A 22 8.63 -1.60 -3.03
C ALA A 22 9.71 -1.60 -1.97
N ARG A 23 10.98 -1.39 -2.38
CA ARG A 23 12.08 -1.39 -1.41
C ARG A 23 11.96 -0.25 -0.40
N GLU A 24 11.42 0.89 -0.81
CA GLU A 24 11.24 2.01 0.11
C GLU A 24 10.09 1.77 1.06
N ILE A 25 9.03 1.15 0.58
CA ILE A 25 7.93 0.75 1.44
C ILE A 25 8.42 -0.24 2.48
N ALA A 26 9.22 -1.21 2.05
CA ALA A 26 9.78 -2.21 2.97
C ALA A 26 10.68 -1.57 4.00
N SER A 27 11.50 -0.60 3.59
CA SER A 27 12.39 0.10 4.51
C SER A 27 11.60 0.86 5.56
N GLU A 28 10.57 1.58 5.13
CA GLU A 28 9.76 2.35 6.07
C GLU A 28 9.06 1.44 7.07
N LEU A 29 8.45 0.36 6.60
CA LEU A 29 7.71 -0.53 7.50
C LEU A 29 8.62 -1.32 8.41
N LYS A 30 9.86 -1.58 7.97
CA LYS A 30 10.85 -2.17 8.86
C LYS A 30 11.13 -1.25 10.03
N GLN A 31 11.22 0.05 9.79
CA GLN A 31 11.52 1.02 10.84
C GLN A 31 10.32 1.33 11.72
N THR A 32 9.15 1.46 11.13
CA THR A 32 7.97 1.91 11.86
C THR A 32 7.20 0.78 12.52
N VAL A 33 7.20 -0.41 11.92
CA VAL A 33 6.41 -1.55 12.39
C VAL A 33 7.30 -2.71 12.79
N GLY A 34 8.52 -2.76 12.27
CA GLY A 34 9.44 -3.84 12.58
C GLY A 34 9.29 -5.05 11.68
N TRP A 35 8.64 -4.89 10.55
CA TRP A 35 8.43 -6.01 9.63
C TRP A 35 9.71 -6.40 8.91
N ASN A 36 9.90 -7.71 8.75
CA ASN A 36 10.93 -8.23 7.87
C ASN A 36 10.63 -7.78 6.44
N VAL A 37 11.68 -7.50 5.67
CA VAL A 37 11.53 -7.05 4.29
C VAL A 37 10.74 -8.07 3.46
N ASN A 38 11.00 -9.36 3.65
CA ASN A 38 10.27 -10.38 2.90
C ASN A 38 8.77 -10.37 3.21
N THR A 39 8.41 -10.09 4.46
CA THR A 39 7.01 -9.97 4.84
C THR A 39 6.35 -8.84 4.07
N THR A 40 7.03 -7.69 4.00
CA THR A 40 6.48 -6.54 3.28
C THR A 40 6.30 -6.86 1.80
N TYR A 41 7.30 -7.48 1.16
CA TYR A 41 7.18 -7.83 -0.25
C TYR A 41 6.02 -8.80 -0.50
N THR A 42 5.84 -9.79 0.39
CA THR A 42 4.74 -10.72 0.27
C THR A 42 3.40 -9.99 0.30
N LEU A 43 3.26 -9.05 1.23
CA LEU A 43 2.02 -8.30 1.35
C LEU A 43 1.79 -7.37 0.17
N ILE A 44 2.86 -6.76 -0.35
CA ILE A 44 2.74 -5.93 -1.56
C ILE A 44 2.24 -6.78 -2.72
N LYS A 45 2.79 -7.98 -2.89
CA LYS A 45 2.35 -8.86 -3.97
C LYS A 45 0.88 -9.27 -3.80
N ARG A 46 0.42 -9.45 -2.56
CA ARG A 46 -0.99 -9.72 -2.32
C ARG A 46 -1.86 -8.55 -2.74
N CYS A 47 -1.43 -7.34 -2.43
CA CYS A 47 -2.16 -6.14 -2.85
C CYS A 47 -2.21 -6.02 -4.37
N VAL A 48 -1.13 -6.38 -5.04
CA VAL A 48 -1.11 -6.38 -6.50
C VAL A 48 -2.11 -7.41 -7.04
N ALA A 49 -2.15 -8.60 -6.43
CA ALA A 49 -3.07 -9.65 -6.85
C ALA A 49 -4.53 -9.26 -6.63
N LYS A 50 -4.80 -8.41 -5.64
CA LYS A 50 -6.15 -7.92 -5.35
C LYS A 50 -6.51 -6.67 -6.14
N ASP A 51 -5.63 -6.20 -7.01
CA ASP A 51 -5.81 -4.97 -7.77
C ASP A 51 -5.90 -3.73 -6.88
N ALA A 52 -5.29 -3.78 -5.71
CA ALA A 52 -5.19 -2.61 -4.84
C ALA A 52 -3.95 -1.79 -5.16
N ILE A 53 -2.94 -2.42 -5.73
CA ILE A 53 -1.68 -1.77 -6.13
C ILE A 53 -1.38 -2.14 -7.57
N GLU A 54 -0.92 -1.17 -8.33
CA GLU A 54 -0.38 -1.40 -9.66
C GLU A 54 1.13 -1.41 -9.58
N ARG A 55 1.75 -2.46 -10.13
CA ARG A 55 3.20 -2.55 -10.20
C ARG A 55 3.68 -1.91 -11.49
N ARG A 56 4.55 -0.94 -11.39
CA ARG A 56 5.12 -0.25 -12.54
C ARG A 56 6.61 -0.52 -12.61
N GLU A 57 7.06 -0.90 -13.78
CA GLU A 57 8.48 -1.11 -14.03
C GLU A 57 9.04 0.10 -14.77
N PRO A 58 10.34 0.36 -14.65
CA PRO A 58 11.32 -0.41 -13.91
C PRO A 58 11.31 -0.05 -12.42
N GLY A 59 11.87 -0.95 -11.61
CA GLY A 59 12.09 -0.65 -10.21
C GLY A 59 10.97 -1.04 -9.26
N PHE A 60 9.98 -1.76 -9.76
CA PHE A 60 8.86 -2.23 -8.94
C PHE A 60 8.26 -1.05 -8.17
N VAL A 61 7.85 -0.02 -8.89
CA VAL A 61 7.20 1.12 -8.28
C VAL A 61 5.74 0.76 -8.01
N CYS A 62 5.28 1.02 -6.81
CA CYS A 62 3.92 0.70 -6.39
C CYS A 62 3.04 1.93 -6.49
N HIS A 63 1.88 1.76 -7.12
CA HIS A 63 0.90 2.82 -7.28
C HIS A 63 -0.42 2.34 -6.70
N ALA A 64 -1.01 3.13 -5.81
CA ALA A 64 -2.28 2.76 -5.19
C ALA A 64 -3.40 2.89 -6.21
N LEU A 65 -4.13 1.78 -6.41
CA LEU A 65 -5.28 1.78 -7.32
C LEU A 65 -6.59 2.09 -6.59
N VAL A 66 -6.58 2.01 -5.25
CA VAL A 66 -7.75 2.32 -4.45
C VAL A 66 -7.46 3.55 -3.61
N ALA A 67 -8.47 4.39 -3.42
CA ALA A 67 -8.31 5.61 -2.64
C ALA A 67 -8.40 5.30 -1.16
N LYS A 68 -7.80 6.18 -0.36
CA LYS A 68 -7.96 6.08 1.09
C LYS A 68 -9.44 6.27 1.42
N ARG A 69 -9.97 5.50 2.36
CA ARG A 69 -11.35 5.52 2.74
C ARG A 69 -11.87 6.86 2.98
N PRO A 70 -12.83 7.17 2.38
CA PRO A 70 -13.46 8.44 2.58
C PRO A 70 -14.45 8.41 3.73
N PHE A 71 -14.87 7.94 3.94
CA PHE A 71 -15.86 8.00 4.29
C PHE A 71 -16.34 8.75 4.46
N SER A 72 -16.05 8.72 4.34
CA SER A 72 -16.32 9.24 4.25
C SER A 72 -16.88 10.02 4.24
N ARG A 73 -16.86 10.17 4.16
CA ARG A 73 -17.15 10.86 3.99
C ARG A 73 -17.89 11.48 3.76
N ARG A 74 -18.06 11.59 3.69
CA ARG A 74 -18.60 12.12 3.34
C ARG A 74 -19.25 12.65 2.88
N LYS A 75 -19.48 12.97 2.72
CA LYS A 75 -20.00 13.42 2.17
C LYS A 75 -20.56 13.84 1.69
N PRO A 76 -20.84 13.93 1.77
CA PRO A 76 -21.41 14.33 1.17
C PRO A 76 -21.99 14.84 0.78
N ARG A 77 -22.05 14.99 0.64
CA ARG A 77 -22.34 15.35 0.23
C ARG A 77 -22.64 15.53 -0.05
N SER A 78 -22.72 15.55 0.08
CA SER A 78 -22.73 15.51 -0.20
C SER A 78 -22.79 15.61 -0.25
#